data_5dcc8612ee8ee83e537f6d4cdb93571c
#
_entry.id   5dcc8612ee8ee83e537f6d4cdb93571c
#
_cell.length_a   1.000
_cell.length_b   1.000
_cell.length_c   1.000
_cell.angle_alpha   90.00
_cell.angle_beta   90.00
_cell.angle_gamma   90.00
#
_symmetry.space_group_name_H-M   'P 1'
#
loop_
_entity.id
_entity.type
_entity.pdbx_description
1 polymer ?
#
loop_
_entity_poly.entity_id
_entity_poly.type
_entity_poly.pdbx_seq_one_letter_code
_entity_poly.pdbx_strand_id
1 'polypeptide(L)'
;MGKREKRQKQQQRASASRRADFSFYAQDHEEGYEADYSYPSSLPSSSDQELPQISDEDDDDRQEQDDQDDPHSSTNMPSKFLLYQQSVQSPKGDISYLQKFFLMYVGGRQPLHLQEDFCGSALLSTEWLRSDSRRTAVGLDLDLEALEWCKENNVNKLAGDSYSRIFLFHGNVLQPLEAKLVRCNPEELLKNITLKENDNSSVTSTLDSVRQDGSAASSDNNCTMKTYPLQARDIVCAFNYSCCCLHQRADLVLYFKHALGALSKKGGIFVMDLYGGTSSEQKLRLQRRFANFMYVWEQAEFDIVERKTRISLHFHLQKQQKKLRHAFSYNWRLWSLPEIKDCLKEAGFKSVHFWLREMPDTQQNKSTEGFGVAQDVKYEEVKSFQQQDAWNAYIVAVA
;
A
#
# COMPACT_ATOMS: atom_id res chain seq x y z
N MET A 1 1.26 59.00 -19.26
CA MET A 1 0.45 57.82 -18.88
C MET A 1 0.52 56.80 -20.01
N GLY A 2 1.37 55.80 -20.00
CA GLY A 2 1.41 54.83 -21.13
C GLY A 2 2.44 53.69 -21.00
N LYS A 3 3.44 53.79 -20.16
CA LYS A 3 4.48 52.74 -20.04
C LYS A 3 4.30 51.80 -18.85
N ARG A 4 3.55 52.15 -17.81
CA ARG A 4 3.31 51.33 -16.62
C ARG A 4 2.22 50.31 -16.84
N GLU A 5 1.16 50.62 -17.59
CA GLU A 5 0.07 49.68 -17.88
C GLU A 5 0.46 48.57 -18.86
N LYS A 6 1.37 48.84 -19.81
CA LYS A 6 1.87 47.80 -20.73
C LYS A 6 2.73 46.74 -20.01
N ARG A 7 3.48 47.12 -18.97
CA ARG A 7 4.29 46.19 -18.19
C ARG A 7 3.43 45.25 -17.29
N GLN A 8 2.33 45.77 -16.73
CA GLN A 8 1.42 44.94 -15.93
C GLN A 8 0.63 43.95 -16.78
N LYS A 9 0.19 44.32 -17.99
CA LYS A 9 -0.46 43.41 -18.92
C LYS A 9 0.49 42.35 -19.48
N GLN A 10 1.77 42.63 -19.59
CA GLN A 10 2.75 41.65 -20.05
C GLN A 10 3.16 40.68 -18.93
N GLN A 11 3.16 41.08 -17.66
CA GLN A 11 3.36 40.19 -16.52
C GLN A 11 2.14 39.31 -16.25
N GLN A 12 0.90 39.81 -16.46
CA GLN A 12 -0.31 39.00 -16.36
C GLN A 12 -0.44 37.97 -17.50
N ARG A 13 0.06 38.28 -18.71
CA ARG A 13 0.10 37.31 -19.82
C ARG A 13 1.18 36.22 -19.64
N ALA A 14 2.31 36.56 -18.99
CA ALA A 14 3.34 35.56 -18.70
C ALA A 14 2.96 34.60 -17.57
N SER A 15 2.09 35.01 -16.62
CA SER A 15 1.55 34.11 -15.57
C SER A 15 0.40 33.26 -16.06
N ALA A 16 -0.36 33.72 -17.07
CA ALA A 16 -1.44 32.92 -17.68
C ALA A 16 -0.92 31.83 -18.65
N SER A 17 0.23 32.09 -19.33
CA SER A 17 0.84 31.11 -20.25
C SER A 17 1.51 29.93 -19.56
N ARG A 18 1.87 30.04 -18.26
CA ARG A 18 2.44 28.94 -17.50
C ARG A 18 1.40 28.02 -16.84
N ARG A 19 0.13 28.38 -16.88
CA ARG A 19 -0.99 27.55 -16.39
C ARG A 19 -1.67 26.70 -17.47
N ALA A 20 -1.38 26.95 -18.75
CA ALA A 20 -2.03 26.25 -19.87
C ALA A 20 -1.34 24.97 -20.32
N ASP A 21 -0.06 24.71 -19.93
CA ASP A 21 0.68 23.53 -20.41
C ASP A 21 0.54 22.26 -19.55
N PHE A 22 -0.22 22.31 -18.46
CA PHE A 22 -0.44 21.12 -17.61
C PHE A 22 -1.77 20.40 -17.85
N SER A 23 -2.62 20.92 -18.75
CA SER A 23 -3.93 20.34 -19.08
C SER A 23 -3.90 19.34 -20.24
N PHE A 24 -2.77 19.16 -20.93
CA PHE A 24 -2.70 18.38 -22.18
C PHE A 24 -2.34 16.91 -22.01
N TYR A 25 -1.99 16.44 -20.81
CA TYR A 25 -1.64 15.03 -20.56
C TYR A 25 -2.69 14.21 -19.81
N ALA A 26 -3.87 14.76 -19.57
CA ALA A 26 -4.95 14.08 -18.85
C ALA A 26 -6.12 13.65 -19.76
N GLN A 27 -6.02 13.79 -21.10
CA GLN A 27 -7.20 13.66 -21.97
C GLN A 27 -7.11 12.59 -23.08
N ASP A 28 -6.04 11.82 -23.20
CA ASP A 28 -5.91 10.82 -24.27
C ASP A 28 -5.62 9.40 -23.76
N HIS A 29 -6.43 8.82 -22.87
CA HIS A 29 -6.59 7.38 -22.69
C HIS A 29 -7.90 7.04 -21.97
N GLU A 30 -9.02 7.53 -22.51
CA GLU A 30 -10.33 6.92 -22.29
C GLU A 30 -10.74 6.17 -23.57
N GLU A 31 -10.18 5.00 -23.80
CA GLU A 31 -10.84 3.99 -24.63
C GLU A 31 -10.61 2.61 -24.04
N GLY A 32 -11.68 2.12 -23.42
CA GLY A 32 -12.10 0.74 -23.49
C GLY A 32 -11.41 -0.29 -22.64
N TYR A 33 -11.79 -0.41 -21.38
CA TYR A 33 -12.13 -1.69 -20.74
C TYR A 33 -13.10 -1.37 -19.59
N GLU A 34 -14.39 -1.38 -19.91
CA GLU A 34 -15.46 -1.50 -18.93
C GLU A 34 -15.40 -2.91 -18.33
N ALA A 35 -14.74 -3.07 -17.19
CA ALA A 35 -15.06 -4.12 -16.27
C ALA A 35 -16.12 -3.55 -15.34
N ASP A 36 -17.33 -4.01 -15.54
CA ASP A 36 -18.58 -3.72 -14.87
C ASP A 36 -18.42 -3.88 -13.33
N TYR A 37 -18.12 -2.78 -12.65
CA TYR A 37 -18.40 -2.55 -11.25
C TYR A 37 -19.28 -1.32 -11.17
N SER A 38 -20.52 -1.46 -11.66
CA SER A 38 -21.58 -0.51 -11.46
C SER A 38 -21.85 -0.32 -9.98
N TYR A 39 -21.45 0.82 -9.44
CA TYR A 39 -22.03 1.37 -8.23
C TYR A 39 -23.48 1.74 -8.57
N PRO A 40 -24.48 1.22 -7.87
CA PRO A 40 -25.85 1.68 -8.07
C PRO A 40 -25.98 3.09 -7.49
N SER A 41 -26.02 4.07 -8.36
CA SER A 41 -26.56 5.40 -8.08
C SER A 41 -28.06 5.34 -8.27
N SER A 42 -28.79 4.96 -7.24
CA SER A 42 -30.19 5.38 -7.01
C SER A 42 -30.65 4.85 -5.65
N LEU A 43 -30.88 5.76 -4.73
CA LEU A 43 -31.64 5.52 -3.52
C LEU A 43 -33.12 5.39 -3.91
N PRO A 44 -33.84 4.36 -3.46
CA PRO A 44 -35.28 4.42 -3.43
C PRO A 44 -35.73 5.27 -2.23
N SER A 45 -36.63 6.20 -2.51
CA SER A 45 -37.31 7.02 -1.52
C SER A 45 -38.07 6.20 -0.50
N SER A 46 -37.94 6.62 0.74
CA SER A 46 -38.79 6.49 1.94
C SER A 46 -39.98 5.54 1.90
N SER A 47 -39.90 4.52 2.74
CA SER A 47 -41.05 4.10 3.55
C SER A 47 -40.55 3.81 4.95
N ASP A 48 -41.16 4.48 5.94
CA ASP A 48 -40.90 4.37 7.36
C ASP A 48 -41.05 2.94 7.83
N GLN A 49 -39.94 2.31 8.21
CA GLN A 49 -39.92 1.20 9.14
C GLN A 49 -38.81 1.49 10.17
N GLU A 50 -39.25 1.74 11.37
CA GLU A 50 -38.40 1.82 12.57
C GLU A 50 -37.61 0.51 12.67
N LEU A 51 -36.30 0.58 12.48
CA LEU A 51 -35.36 -0.47 12.80
C LEU A 51 -34.99 -0.37 14.28
N PRO A 52 -34.86 -1.48 15.00
CA PRO A 52 -34.56 -1.46 16.42
C PRO A 52 -33.22 -0.76 16.68
N GLN A 53 -33.25 0.22 17.57
CA GLN A 53 -32.06 0.84 18.14
C GLN A 53 -31.24 -0.27 18.82
N ILE A 54 -30.07 -0.55 18.30
CA ILE A 54 -29.06 -1.33 19.01
C ILE A 54 -28.45 -0.36 20.02
N SER A 55 -28.83 -0.53 21.29
CA SER A 55 -28.24 0.18 22.40
C SER A 55 -26.73 -0.05 22.42
N ASP A 56 -25.97 1.04 22.43
CA ASP A 56 -24.56 1.06 22.78
C ASP A 56 -24.43 0.73 24.28
N GLU A 57 -24.47 -0.54 24.63
CA GLU A 57 -23.99 -1.00 25.94
C GLU A 57 -22.54 -1.41 25.76
N ASP A 58 -21.65 -0.44 25.90
CA ASP A 58 -20.25 -0.62 26.19
C ASP A 58 -20.13 -0.95 27.66
N ASP A 59 -19.50 -2.02 27.92
CA ASP A 59 -18.74 -2.52 29.06
C ASP A 59 -19.10 -3.98 29.33
N ASP A 60 -18.33 -4.85 28.80
CA ASP A 60 -18.12 -6.14 29.45
C ASP A 60 -16.69 -6.63 29.20
N ASP A 61 -15.79 -6.22 30.10
CA ASP A 61 -14.58 -6.97 30.43
C ASP A 61 -15.00 -8.32 31.06
N ARG A 62 -15.73 -9.14 30.32
CA ARG A 62 -15.96 -10.54 30.67
C ARG A 62 -15.00 -11.41 29.90
N GLN A 63 -14.23 -12.14 30.66
CA GLN A 63 -13.33 -13.23 30.33
C GLN A 63 -13.72 -13.94 29.04
N GLU A 64 -12.74 -14.06 28.14
CA GLU A 64 -12.76 -14.92 26.97
C GLU A 64 -13.24 -16.30 27.36
N GLN A 65 -14.50 -16.62 27.07
CA GLN A 65 -14.89 -18.00 26.87
C GLN A 65 -14.48 -18.35 25.45
N ASP A 66 -13.51 -19.24 25.34
CA ASP A 66 -13.19 -19.97 24.12
C ASP A 66 -14.47 -20.56 23.57
N ASP A 67 -15.07 -19.87 22.58
CA ASP A 67 -16.10 -20.48 21.74
C ASP A 67 -15.42 -21.59 20.96
N GLN A 68 -15.65 -22.83 21.41
CA GLN A 68 -15.24 -24.05 20.71
C GLN A 68 -15.76 -23.95 19.26
N ASP A 69 -14.85 -23.84 18.33
CA ASP A 69 -15.10 -23.90 16.91
C ASP A 69 -15.85 -25.21 16.58
N ASP A 70 -17.09 -25.07 16.19
CA ASP A 70 -17.86 -26.16 15.59
C ASP A 70 -17.27 -26.42 14.18
N PRO A 71 -16.60 -27.56 13.93
CA PRO A 71 -15.87 -27.82 12.69
C PRO A 71 -16.73 -27.89 11.44
N HIS A 72 -18.04 -27.78 11.54
CA HIS A 72 -18.99 -27.90 10.42
C HIS A 72 -19.52 -26.53 9.91
N SER A 73 -19.19 -25.39 10.52
CA SER A 73 -19.68 -24.05 10.14
C SER A 73 -18.71 -23.25 9.25
N SER A 74 -17.60 -23.82 8.78
CA SER A 74 -16.44 -23.07 8.27
C SER A 74 -16.47 -22.71 6.77
N THR A 75 -17.51 -23.04 6.00
CA THR A 75 -17.40 -23.02 4.54
C THR A 75 -17.72 -21.70 3.84
N ASN A 76 -18.02 -20.59 4.57
CA ASN A 76 -18.45 -19.36 3.89
C ASN A 76 -17.96 -18.03 4.52
N MET A 77 -16.90 -18.05 5.32
CA MET A 77 -16.38 -16.81 5.90
C MET A 77 -15.37 -16.14 4.95
N PRO A 78 -15.52 -14.82 4.68
CA PRO A 78 -14.51 -14.10 3.94
C PRO A 78 -13.21 -14.02 4.76
N SER A 79 -12.06 -14.16 4.08
CA SER A 79 -10.76 -14.00 4.72
C SER A 79 -10.59 -12.59 5.30
N LYS A 80 -9.93 -12.50 6.47
CA LYS A 80 -9.54 -11.19 7.06
C LYS A 80 -8.76 -10.30 6.07
N PHE A 81 -7.94 -10.89 5.21
CA PHE A 81 -7.16 -10.17 4.19
C PHE A 81 -8.05 -9.57 3.10
N LEU A 82 -9.09 -10.28 2.66
CA LEU A 82 -10.05 -9.76 1.69
C LEU A 82 -10.81 -8.55 2.27
N LEU A 83 -11.26 -8.64 3.52
CA LEU A 83 -11.94 -7.57 4.21
C LEU A 83 -11.03 -6.35 4.39
N TYR A 84 -9.76 -6.58 4.72
CA TYR A 84 -8.74 -5.55 4.81
C TYR A 84 -8.54 -4.82 3.48
N GLN A 85 -8.36 -5.55 2.38
CA GLN A 85 -8.23 -4.96 1.05
C GLN A 85 -9.40 -4.05 0.68
N GLN A 86 -10.62 -4.51 0.96
CA GLN A 86 -11.84 -3.77 0.63
C GLN A 86 -12.04 -2.51 1.48
N SER A 87 -11.52 -2.49 2.70
CA SER A 87 -11.77 -1.40 3.65
C SER A 87 -10.64 -0.38 3.77
N VAL A 88 -9.40 -0.82 3.59
CA VAL A 88 -8.19 -0.01 3.92
C VAL A 88 -7.43 0.41 2.65
N GLN A 89 -7.31 -0.47 1.66
CA GLN A 89 -6.40 -0.24 0.53
C GLN A 89 -7.08 0.48 -0.64
N SER A 90 -6.35 1.41 -1.27
CA SER A 90 -6.79 2.16 -2.46
C SER A 90 -5.70 2.18 -3.55
N PRO A 91 -5.31 1.01 -4.09
CA PRO A 91 -4.09 0.87 -4.89
C PRO A 91 -4.07 1.74 -6.15
N LYS A 92 -5.20 1.97 -6.82
CA LYS A 92 -5.26 2.83 -8.02
C LYS A 92 -4.94 4.29 -7.69
N GLY A 93 -5.46 4.79 -6.56
CA GLY A 93 -5.16 6.13 -6.07
C GLY A 93 -3.68 6.28 -5.72
N ASP A 94 -3.15 5.32 -4.96
CA ASP A 94 -1.75 5.30 -4.54
C ASP A 94 -0.81 5.24 -5.75
N ILE A 95 -1.07 4.39 -6.75
CA ILE A 95 -0.30 4.30 -7.99
C ILE A 95 -0.29 5.62 -8.76
N SER A 96 -1.42 6.30 -8.84
CA SER A 96 -1.53 7.61 -9.50
C SER A 96 -0.61 8.64 -8.82
N TYR A 97 -0.59 8.67 -7.48
CA TYR A 97 0.32 9.56 -6.73
C TYR A 97 1.77 9.13 -6.86
N LEU A 98 2.11 7.84 -6.80
CA LEU A 98 3.46 7.33 -7.01
C LEU A 98 4.04 7.75 -8.37
N GLN A 99 3.25 7.62 -9.43
CA GLN A 99 3.63 8.07 -10.77
C GLN A 99 3.82 9.59 -10.84
N LYS A 100 2.88 10.35 -10.27
CA LYS A 100 2.95 11.81 -10.20
C LYS A 100 4.23 12.26 -9.48
N PHE A 101 4.52 11.67 -8.33
CA PHE A 101 5.72 12.03 -7.55
C PHE A 101 7.00 11.68 -8.30
N PHE A 102 7.08 10.49 -8.91
CA PHE A 102 8.25 10.11 -9.68
C PHE A 102 8.49 11.05 -10.86
N LEU A 103 7.46 11.36 -11.64
CA LEU A 103 7.57 12.27 -12.77
C LEU A 103 7.93 13.69 -12.35
N MET A 104 7.47 14.14 -11.20
CA MET A 104 7.73 15.48 -10.67
C MET A 104 9.17 15.64 -10.16
N TYR A 105 9.68 14.65 -9.43
CA TYR A 105 10.95 14.79 -8.72
C TYR A 105 12.14 14.11 -9.40
N VAL A 106 11.90 13.09 -10.22
CA VAL A 106 12.92 12.41 -11.04
C VAL A 106 12.79 12.81 -12.49
N GLY A 107 11.59 12.69 -13.08
CA GLY A 107 11.33 13.05 -14.48
C GLY A 107 12.03 12.19 -15.52
N GLY A 108 11.91 12.60 -16.79
CA GLY A 108 12.67 12.05 -17.90
C GLY A 108 12.31 10.63 -18.35
N ARG A 109 11.61 9.84 -17.53
CA ARG A 109 11.17 8.46 -17.82
C ARG A 109 9.99 8.03 -16.97
N GLN A 110 9.28 7.01 -17.42
CA GLN A 110 8.25 6.35 -16.61
C GLN A 110 8.90 5.42 -15.57
N PRO A 111 8.33 5.32 -14.35
CA PRO A 111 8.77 4.35 -13.37
C PRO A 111 8.28 2.95 -13.75
N LEU A 112 9.17 1.96 -13.72
CA LEU A 112 8.86 0.58 -14.08
C LEU A 112 9.05 -0.41 -12.94
N HIS A 113 9.97 -0.14 -12.01
CA HIS A 113 10.39 -1.07 -10.96
C HIS A 113 9.93 -0.56 -9.59
N LEU A 114 8.90 -1.22 -9.04
CA LEU A 114 8.34 -0.93 -7.72
C LEU A 114 8.89 -1.91 -6.67
N GLN A 115 9.14 -1.43 -5.46
CA GLN A 115 9.22 -2.24 -4.26
C GLN A 115 8.19 -1.73 -3.24
N GLU A 116 7.34 -2.65 -2.76
CA GLU A 116 6.36 -2.43 -1.71
C GLU A 116 6.85 -3.15 -0.45
N ASP A 117 7.35 -2.38 0.51
CA ASP A 117 7.73 -2.89 1.82
C ASP A 117 6.49 -2.91 2.73
N PHE A 118 6.41 -3.87 3.66
CA PHE A 118 5.21 -4.17 4.45
C PHE A 118 4.00 -4.46 3.55
N CYS A 119 4.23 -5.26 2.50
CA CYS A 119 3.28 -5.40 1.41
C CYS A 119 2.01 -6.19 1.78
N GLY A 120 2.02 -6.98 2.86
CA GLY A 120 0.90 -7.81 3.29
C GLY A 120 0.36 -8.66 2.14
N SER A 121 -0.87 -8.35 1.71
CA SER A 121 -1.51 -9.02 0.57
C SER A 121 -1.00 -8.55 -0.81
N ALA A 122 -0.03 -7.64 -0.88
CA ALA A 122 0.59 -7.07 -2.09
C ALA A 122 -0.42 -6.61 -3.17
N LEU A 123 -1.56 -6.05 -2.74
CA LEU A 123 -2.58 -5.58 -3.66
C LEU A 123 -2.06 -4.43 -4.54
N LEU A 124 -1.29 -3.51 -3.96
CA LEU A 124 -0.66 -2.40 -4.69
C LEU A 124 0.29 -2.94 -5.77
N SER A 125 1.16 -3.89 -5.41
CA SER A 125 2.11 -4.52 -6.32
C SER A 125 1.41 -5.21 -7.49
N THR A 126 0.30 -5.92 -7.24
CA THR A 126 -0.45 -6.59 -8.30
C THR A 126 -1.18 -5.61 -9.21
N GLU A 127 -1.74 -4.53 -8.67
CA GLU A 127 -2.37 -3.47 -9.48
C GLU A 127 -1.33 -2.68 -10.27
N TRP A 128 -0.12 -2.45 -9.71
CA TRP A 128 1.01 -1.87 -10.43
C TRP A 128 1.34 -2.63 -11.70
N LEU A 129 1.39 -3.96 -11.64
CA LEU A 129 1.69 -4.81 -12.79
C LEU A 129 0.63 -4.78 -13.88
N ARG A 130 -0.66 -4.63 -13.49
CA ARG A 130 -1.79 -4.57 -14.45
C ARG A 130 -1.75 -3.34 -15.34
N SER A 131 -1.16 -2.27 -14.87
CA SER A 131 -1.18 -0.96 -15.54
C SER A 131 -0.15 -0.80 -16.66
N ASP A 132 0.92 -1.65 -16.74
CA ASP A 132 1.91 -1.66 -17.83
C ASP A 132 2.64 -3.01 -17.86
N SER A 133 2.73 -3.65 -19.04
CA SER A 133 3.38 -4.96 -19.22
C SER A 133 4.88 -4.97 -18.96
N ARG A 134 5.54 -3.82 -18.95
CA ARG A 134 6.98 -3.67 -18.67
C ARG A 134 7.29 -3.55 -17.18
N ARG A 135 6.27 -3.37 -16.32
CA ARG A 135 6.44 -3.14 -14.89
C ARG A 135 6.81 -4.42 -14.15
N THR A 136 7.66 -4.26 -13.14
CA THR A 136 8.01 -5.30 -12.17
C THR A 136 7.69 -4.83 -10.76
N ALA A 137 7.44 -5.76 -9.86
CA ALA A 137 7.17 -5.49 -8.47
C ALA A 137 7.95 -6.43 -7.55
N VAL A 138 8.43 -5.91 -6.44
CA VAL A 138 8.99 -6.64 -5.32
C VAL A 138 8.13 -6.35 -4.10
N GLY A 139 7.61 -7.38 -3.45
CA GLY A 139 6.92 -7.27 -2.17
C GLY A 139 7.78 -7.87 -1.06
N LEU A 140 7.86 -7.20 0.08
CA LEU A 140 8.55 -7.67 1.28
C LEU A 140 7.63 -7.54 2.48
N ASP A 141 7.39 -8.66 3.18
CA ASP A 141 6.61 -8.68 4.41
C ASP A 141 7.12 -9.70 5.42
N LEU A 142 6.83 -9.47 6.68
CA LEU A 142 7.13 -10.37 7.79
C LEU A 142 6.01 -11.41 8.00
N ASP A 143 4.80 -11.12 7.53
CA ASP A 143 3.62 -11.98 7.66
C ASP A 143 3.55 -12.99 6.51
N LEU A 144 4.02 -14.23 6.76
CA LEU A 144 4.00 -15.30 5.78
C LEU A 144 2.56 -15.69 5.38
N GLU A 145 1.59 -15.65 6.32
CA GLU A 145 0.18 -15.97 6.04
C GLU A 145 -0.40 -14.98 5.00
N ALA A 146 -0.08 -13.69 5.15
CA ALA A 146 -0.48 -12.66 4.19
C ALA A 146 0.12 -12.89 2.80
N LEU A 147 1.41 -13.25 2.74
CA LEU A 147 2.11 -13.53 1.48
C LEU A 147 1.58 -14.77 0.77
N GLU A 148 1.30 -15.84 1.51
CA GLU A 148 0.70 -17.06 0.97
C GLU A 148 -0.72 -16.78 0.45
N TRP A 149 -1.54 -16.09 1.25
CA TRP A 149 -2.86 -15.67 0.82
C TRP A 149 -2.80 -14.77 -0.43
N CYS A 150 -1.86 -13.84 -0.48
CA CYS A 150 -1.62 -12.98 -1.65
C CYS A 150 -1.35 -13.80 -2.90
N LYS A 151 -0.48 -14.79 -2.80
CA LYS A 151 -0.10 -15.67 -3.90
C LYS A 151 -1.33 -16.33 -4.53
N GLU A 152 -2.20 -16.89 -3.69
CA GLU A 152 -3.42 -17.59 -4.14
C GLU A 152 -4.50 -16.64 -4.68
N ASN A 153 -4.69 -15.50 -4.03
CA ASN A 153 -5.84 -14.64 -4.26
C ASN A 153 -5.58 -13.43 -5.18
N ASN A 154 -4.35 -12.94 -5.22
CA ASN A 154 -3.98 -11.78 -6.01
C ASN A 154 -3.05 -12.15 -7.19
N VAL A 155 -1.94 -12.85 -6.91
CA VAL A 155 -0.92 -13.14 -7.92
C VAL A 155 -1.42 -14.17 -8.94
N ASN A 156 -2.04 -15.26 -8.50
CA ASN A 156 -2.60 -16.29 -9.40
C ASN A 156 -3.73 -15.77 -10.29
N LYS A 157 -4.31 -14.61 -9.97
CA LYS A 157 -5.33 -13.94 -10.81
C LYS A 157 -4.73 -12.97 -11.82
N LEU A 158 -3.41 -12.81 -11.85
CA LEU A 158 -2.74 -12.01 -12.87
C LEU A 158 -2.74 -12.76 -14.20
N ALA A 159 -3.09 -12.05 -15.27
CA ALA A 159 -3.11 -12.64 -16.61
C ALA A 159 -1.70 -12.68 -17.24
N GLY A 160 -1.46 -13.64 -18.13
CA GLY A 160 -0.27 -13.72 -18.96
C GLY A 160 1.03 -13.93 -18.17
N ASP A 161 2.08 -13.20 -18.55
CA ASP A 161 3.41 -13.27 -17.97
C ASP A 161 3.58 -12.45 -16.68
N SER A 162 2.52 -11.80 -16.20
CA SER A 162 2.56 -10.90 -15.04
C SER A 162 3.09 -11.60 -13.78
N TYR A 163 2.88 -12.90 -13.69
CA TYR A 163 3.37 -13.74 -12.63
C TYR A 163 4.91 -13.76 -12.54
N SER A 164 5.61 -13.77 -13.67
CA SER A 164 7.08 -13.75 -13.71
C SER A 164 7.69 -12.38 -13.36
N ARG A 165 6.86 -11.35 -13.20
CA ARG A 165 7.27 -9.97 -12.95
C ARG A 165 7.06 -9.51 -11.50
N ILE A 166 6.52 -10.39 -10.62
CA ILE A 166 6.37 -10.14 -9.19
C ILE A 166 7.24 -11.07 -8.37
N PHE A 167 7.92 -10.51 -7.37
CA PHE A 167 8.82 -11.24 -6.47
C PHE A 167 8.41 -10.94 -5.03
N LEU A 168 7.91 -11.94 -4.32
CA LEU A 168 7.49 -11.82 -2.93
C LEU A 168 8.54 -12.41 -2.02
N PHE A 169 8.95 -11.65 -1.01
CA PHE A 169 9.95 -12.06 -0.04
C PHE A 169 9.35 -12.03 1.38
N HIS A 170 9.56 -13.12 2.10
CA HIS A 170 9.26 -13.23 3.52
C HIS A 170 10.48 -12.84 4.33
N GLY A 171 10.39 -11.76 5.11
CA GLY A 171 11.49 -11.29 5.93
C GLY A 171 11.26 -9.90 6.53
N ASN A 172 12.24 -9.49 7.33
CA ASN A 172 12.23 -8.23 8.05
C ASN A 172 12.82 -7.10 7.19
N VAL A 173 12.13 -5.97 7.10
CA VAL A 173 12.59 -4.76 6.38
C VAL A 173 13.89 -4.18 6.98
N LEU A 174 14.24 -4.52 8.23
CA LEU A 174 15.50 -4.16 8.84
C LEU A 174 16.67 -5.09 8.43
N GLN A 175 16.36 -6.24 7.82
CA GLN A 175 17.31 -7.21 7.32
C GLN A 175 16.89 -7.73 5.94
N PRO A 176 16.61 -6.83 4.97
CA PRO A 176 15.94 -7.22 3.71
C PRO A 176 16.76 -8.21 2.89
N LEU A 177 18.10 -8.19 2.99
CA LEU A 177 18.97 -9.09 2.25
C LEU A 177 18.85 -10.56 2.68
N GLU A 178 18.37 -10.81 3.89
CA GLU A 178 18.14 -12.15 4.44
C GLU A 178 16.74 -12.68 4.13
N ALA A 179 15.86 -11.82 3.63
CA ALA A 179 14.48 -12.18 3.29
C ALA A 179 14.45 -13.28 2.21
N LYS A 180 13.61 -14.28 2.44
CA LYS A 180 13.51 -15.48 1.60
C LYS A 180 12.43 -15.31 0.55
N LEU A 181 12.73 -15.72 -0.67
CA LEU A 181 11.74 -15.72 -1.75
C LEU A 181 10.62 -16.72 -1.44
N VAL A 182 9.37 -16.25 -1.44
CA VAL A 182 8.17 -17.08 -1.30
C VAL A 182 7.89 -17.73 -2.66
N ARG A 183 8.42 -18.94 -2.86
CA ARG A 183 8.28 -19.65 -4.13
C ARG A 183 6.85 -20.09 -4.37
N CYS A 184 6.43 -19.94 -5.59
CA CYS A 184 5.33 -20.69 -6.15
C CYS A 184 5.78 -22.13 -6.46
N ASN A 185 4.82 -23.04 -6.50
CA ASN A 185 5.01 -24.46 -6.65
C ASN A 185 6.15 -24.82 -7.64
N PRO A 186 7.11 -25.70 -7.29
CA PRO A 186 8.24 -26.09 -8.17
C PRO A 186 7.84 -26.60 -9.54
N GLU A 187 6.65 -27.21 -9.67
CA GLU A 187 6.13 -27.69 -10.94
C GLU A 187 5.81 -26.60 -11.97
N GLU A 188 5.47 -25.38 -11.51
CA GLU A 188 5.23 -24.24 -12.42
C GLU A 188 6.52 -23.62 -12.93
N LEU A 189 7.60 -23.68 -12.13
CA LEU A 189 8.94 -23.25 -12.58
C LEU A 189 9.48 -24.18 -13.68
N LEU A 190 9.25 -25.48 -13.58
CA LEU A 190 9.66 -26.45 -14.59
C LEU A 190 8.89 -26.27 -15.90
N LYS A 191 7.58 -25.96 -15.85
CA LYS A 191 6.79 -25.65 -17.06
C LYS A 191 7.31 -24.42 -17.80
N ASN A 192 7.72 -23.39 -17.08
CA ASN A 192 8.25 -22.15 -17.67
C ASN A 192 9.68 -22.29 -18.23
N ILE A 193 10.47 -23.24 -17.72
CA ILE A 193 11.79 -23.56 -18.23
C ILE A 193 11.66 -24.38 -19.53
N THR A 194 10.78 -25.37 -19.55
CA THR A 194 10.56 -26.25 -20.73
C THR A 194 9.94 -25.49 -21.92
N LEU A 195 9.15 -24.44 -21.70
CA LEU A 195 8.59 -23.60 -22.77
C LEU A 195 9.64 -22.68 -23.41
N LYS A 196 10.72 -22.32 -22.70
CA LYS A 196 11.81 -21.51 -23.27
C LYS A 196 12.82 -22.29 -24.07
N GLU A 197 12.92 -23.60 -23.88
CA GLU A 197 13.81 -24.46 -24.64
C GLU A 197 13.25 -24.86 -26.01
N ASN A 198 11.94 -24.73 -26.25
CA ASN A 198 11.32 -25.11 -27.52
C ASN A 198 11.37 -24.03 -28.63
N ASP A 199 11.80 -22.80 -28.32
CA ASP A 199 11.88 -21.71 -29.31
C ASP A 199 13.29 -21.53 -29.95
N ASN A 200 14.28 -22.35 -29.60
CA ASN A 200 15.63 -22.30 -30.18
C ASN A 200 16.05 -23.65 -30.79
N SER A 201 15.34 -24.10 -31.83
CA SER A 201 15.81 -25.20 -32.67
C SER A 201 16.52 -24.65 -33.89
N SER A 202 17.80 -24.41 -33.80
CA SER A 202 18.78 -24.69 -34.83
C SER A 202 20.18 -24.21 -34.40
N VAL A 203 21.01 -25.10 -33.85
CA VAL A 203 22.43 -25.28 -34.20
C VAL A 203 22.87 -26.65 -33.69
N THR A 204 23.39 -27.41 -34.64
CA THR A 204 23.91 -28.78 -34.59
C THR A 204 25.08 -28.98 -33.62
N SER A 205 24.99 -30.10 -32.92
CA SER A 205 26.04 -31.11 -32.59
C SER A 205 27.41 -30.67 -32.11
N THR A 206 27.72 -31.05 -30.86
CA THR A 206 28.79 -32.06 -30.60
C THR A 206 28.61 -32.60 -29.19
N LEU A 207 28.34 -33.90 -29.13
CA LEU A 207 28.43 -34.74 -27.93
C LEU A 207 29.92 -34.99 -27.66
N ASP A 208 30.33 -34.83 -26.39
CA ASP A 208 31.17 -35.84 -25.73
C ASP A 208 31.10 -35.72 -24.20
N SER A 209 30.67 -36.81 -23.69
CA SER A 209 30.84 -37.48 -22.38
C SER A 209 31.61 -36.77 -21.25
N VAL A 210 30.92 -36.48 -20.14
CA VAL A 210 31.42 -36.74 -18.78
C VAL A 210 30.32 -37.40 -17.96
N ARG A 211 30.66 -38.57 -17.43
CA ARG A 211 29.82 -39.46 -16.62
C ARG A 211 29.67 -38.94 -15.21
N GLN A 212 28.44 -39.09 -14.70
CA GLN A 212 28.02 -39.46 -13.35
C GLN A 212 28.99 -39.18 -12.18
N ASP A 213 28.55 -38.26 -11.33
CA ASP A 213 28.56 -38.53 -9.88
C ASP A 213 27.21 -38.10 -9.30
N GLY A 214 26.53 -39.07 -8.72
CA GLY A 214 25.26 -38.88 -8.09
C GLY A 214 25.46 -38.20 -6.72
N SER A 215 25.20 -36.92 -6.64
CA SER A 215 24.84 -36.27 -5.40
C SER A 215 23.43 -35.76 -5.54
N ALA A 216 22.57 -36.25 -4.64
CA ALA A 216 21.18 -35.82 -4.48
C ALA A 216 21.10 -34.29 -4.57
N ALA A 217 20.37 -33.79 -5.55
CA ALA A 217 20.00 -32.38 -5.61
C ALA A 217 19.22 -32.06 -4.34
N SER A 218 19.93 -31.55 -3.34
CA SER A 218 19.31 -30.83 -2.22
C SER A 218 18.51 -29.69 -2.86
N SER A 219 17.19 -29.77 -2.74
CA SER A 219 16.28 -28.69 -3.10
C SER A 219 16.64 -27.49 -2.23
N ASP A 220 17.56 -26.64 -2.73
CA ASP A 220 17.96 -25.41 -2.06
C ASP A 220 16.80 -24.40 -2.03
N ASN A 221 15.94 -24.56 -1.02
CA ASN A 221 14.92 -23.59 -0.61
C ASN A 221 15.53 -22.29 -0.02
N ASN A 222 16.74 -21.89 -0.41
CA ASN A 222 17.49 -20.83 0.26
C ASN A 222 17.78 -19.61 -0.63
N CYS A 223 16.87 -19.31 -1.59
CA CYS A 223 17.00 -18.12 -2.41
C CYS A 223 16.60 -16.88 -1.57
N THR A 224 17.58 -16.05 -1.25
CA THR A 224 17.36 -14.80 -0.50
C THR A 224 17.35 -13.59 -1.42
N MET A 225 16.83 -12.45 -0.93
CA MET A 225 16.84 -11.20 -1.68
C MET A 225 18.27 -10.76 -2.07
N LYS A 226 19.29 -11.13 -1.28
CA LYS A 226 20.72 -10.89 -1.58
C LYS A 226 21.19 -11.64 -2.82
N THR A 227 20.75 -12.88 -3.00
CA THR A 227 21.21 -13.76 -4.09
C THR A 227 20.36 -13.66 -5.35
N TYR A 228 19.17 -13.09 -5.23
CA TYR A 228 18.27 -12.93 -6.38
C TYR A 228 18.64 -11.71 -7.22
N PRO A 229 18.73 -11.82 -8.56
CA PRO A 229 19.15 -10.73 -9.44
C PRO A 229 18.03 -9.70 -9.65
N LEU A 230 17.73 -8.92 -8.61
CA LEU A 230 16.70 -7.86 -8.67
C LEU A 230 17.24 -6.61 -9.36
N GLN A 231 16.42 -6.00 -10.19
CA GLN A 231 16.71 -4.69 -10.77
C GLN A 231 16.62 -3.59 -9.70
N ALA A 232 17.42 -2.53 -9.83
CA ALA A 232 17.29 -1.35 -8.96
C ALA A 232 15.91 -0.70 -9.15
N ARG A 233 15.29 -0.27 -8.04
CA ARG A 233 13.91 0.21 -8.01
C ARG A 233 13.83 1.67 -8.42
N ASP A 234 12.78 2.00 -9.14
CA ASP A 234 12.40 3.39 -9.40
C ASP A 234 11.69 3.99 -8.20
N ILE A 235 10.85 3.17 -7.56
CA ILE A 235 10.04 3.55 -6.40
C ILE A 235 10.16 2.45 -5.35
N VAL A 236 10.43 2.85 -4.11
CA VAL A 236 10.22 2.04 -2.90
C VAL A 236 9.11 2.70 -2.11
N CYS A 237 8.12 1.94 -1.66
CA CYS A 237 7.04 2.50 -0.85
C CYS A 237 6.71 1.66 0.38
N ALA A 238 6.18 2.32 1.42
CA ALA A 238 5.66 1.73 2.64
C ALA A 238 4.37 2.44 3.02
N PHE A 239 3.22 1.81 2.77
CA PHE A 239 1.90 2.40 2.96
C PHE A 239 1.14 1.78 4.13
N ASN A 240 -0.08 2.28 4.37
CA ASN A 240 -0.96 1.92 5.48
C ASN A 240 -0.30 2.16 6.84
N TYR A 241 0.46 3.26 6.94
CA TYR A 241 1.16 3.72 8.15
C TYR A 241 2.16 2.70 8.71
N SER A 242 2.65 1.78 7.91
CA SER A 242 3.48 0.64 8.32
C SER A 242 4.77 1.05 9.01
N CYS A 243 5.36 2.22 8.66
CA CYS A 243 6.54 2.74 9.34
C CYS A 243 6.30 3.04 10.84
N CYS A 244 5.04 3.18 11.28
CA CYS A 244 4.70 3.31 12.70
C CYS A 244 4.98 2.04 13.51
N CYS A 245 5.16 0.88 12.87
CA CYS A 245 5.61 -0.36 13.51
C CYS A 245 7.09 -0.33 13.91
N LEU A 246 7.88 0.59 13.37
CA LEU A 246 9.29 0.78 13.74
C LEU A 246 9.38 1.80 14.89
N HIS A 247 9.56 1.31 16.11
CA HIS A 247 9.46 2.13 17.31
C HIS A 247 10.76 2.87 17.65
N GLN A 248 11.92 2.35 17.23
CA GLN A 248 13.19 2.98 17.53
C GLN A 248 13.64 3.86 16.37
N ARG A 249 14.12 5.07 16.69
CA ARG A 249 14.64 5.99 15.68
C ARG A 249 15.80 5.35 14.86
N ALA A 250 16.65 4.58 15.51
CA ALA A 250 17.74 3.87 14.85
C ALA A 250 17.24 2.87 13.81
N ASP A 251 16.18 2.12 14.13
CA ASP A 251 15.56 1.17 13.21
C ASP A 251 14.92 1.89 12.00
N LEU A 252 14.26 3.00 12.25
CA LEU A 252 13.67 3.80 11.18
C LEU A 252 14.73 4.35 10.22
N VAL A 253 15.84 4.87 10.75
CA VAL A 253 16.98 5.34 9.92
C VAL A 253 17.63 4.18 9.18
N LEU A 254 17.79 3.01 9.82
CA LEU A 254 18.32 1.81 9.17
C LEU A 254 17.41 1.35 8.02
N TYR A 255 16.10 1.30 8.25
CA TYR A 255 15.14 0.98 7.21
C TYR A 255 15.23 1.95 6.02
N PHE A 256 15.30 3.27 6.29
CA PHE A 256 15.43 4.27 5.23
C PHE A 256 16.75 4.14 4.46
N LYS A 257 17.85 3.72 5.10
CA LYS A 257 19.11 3.40 4.41
C LYS A 257 18.96 2.18 3.49
N HIS A 258 18.21 1.17 3.89
CA HIS A 258 17.92 0.01 3.04
C HIS A 258 17.04 0.41 1.85
N ALA A 259 15.99 1.20 2.06
CA ALA A 259 15.16 1.74 0.99
C ALA A 259 15.99 2.56 -0.01
N LEU A 260 16.84 3.48 0.47
CA LEU A 260 17.75 4.26 -0.38
C LEU A 260 18.71 3.37 -1.16
N GLY A 261 19.27 2.33 -0.51
CA GLY A 261 20.19 1.36 -1.15
C GLY A 261 19.54 0.53 -2.24
N ALA A 262 18.22 0.32 -2.18
CA ALA A 262 17.45 -0.40 -3.19
C ALA A 262 17.10 0.47 -4.41
N LEU A 263 17.12 1.80 -4.27
CA LEU A 263 16.76 2.74 -5.32
C LEU A 263 17.80 2.83 -6.44
N SER A 264 17.34 3.15 -7.62
CA SER A 264 18.16 3.33 -8.83
C SER A 264 19.09 4.54 -8.68
N LYS A 265 20.37 4.35 -9.00
CA LYS A 265 21.37 5.44 -9.09
C LYS A 265 21.06 6.48 -10.18
N LYS A 266 20.17 6.13 -11.13
CA LYS A 266 19.68 7.07 -12.17
C LYS A 266 18.55 7.99 -11.67
N GLY A 267 18.27 7.96 -10.37
CA GLY A 267 17.17 8.64 -9.70
C GLY A 267 16.07 7.65 -9.31
N GLY A 268 15.54 7.85 -8.13
CA GLY A 268 14.42 7.08 -7.57
C GLY A 268 13.82 7.82 -6.38
N ILE A 269 12.64 7.39 -5.95
CA ILE A 269 11.95 7.97 -4.80
C ILE A 269 11.55 6.88 -3.80
N PHE A 270 11.60 7.25 -2.53
CA PHE A 270 10.93 6.53 -1.46
C PHE A 270 9.66 7.28 -1.08
N VAL A 271 8.55 6.56 -0.91
CA VAL A 271 7.27 7.15 -0.52
C VAL A 271 6.66 6.37 0.63
N MET A 272 6.28 7.07 1.68
CA MET A 272 5.49 6.51 2.78
C MET A 272 4.29 7.38 3.08
N ASP A 273 3.29 6.80 3.73
CA ASP A 273 2.19 7.55 4.28
C ASP A 273 2.32 7.73 5.80
N LEU A 274 1.62 8.73 6.31
CA LEU A 274 1.51 9.01 7.73
C LEU A 274 0.17 9.68 8.01
N TYR A 275 -0.37 9.46 9.20
CA TYR A 275 -1.53 10.17 9.70
C TYR A 275 -1.17 10.95 10.96
N GLY A 276 -1.98 11.93 11.28
CA GLY A 276 -1.83 12.73 12.49
C GLY A 276 -3.01 13.67 12.69
N GLY A 277 -2.83 14.63 13.55
CA GLY A 277 -3.85 15.55 14.03
C GLY A 277 -4.12 15.34 15.52
N THR A 278 -5.00 16.15 16.10
CA THR A 278 -5.30 16.06 17.54
C THR A 278 -6.01 14.74 17.90
N SER A 279 -6.80 14.18 17.00
CA SER A 279 -7.48 12.90 17.18
C SER A 279 -6.54 11.69 17.20
N SER A 280 -5.35 11.81 16.60
CA SER A 280 -4.37 10.70 16.59
C SER A 280 -3.74 10.44 17.96
N GLU A 281 -3.85 11.36 18.90
CA GLU A 281 -3.33 11.26 20.26
C GLU A 281 -4.44 11.04 21.30
N GLN A 282 -5.60 10.51 20.88
CA GLN A 282 -6.75 10.27 21.75
C GLN A 282 -7.30 8.86 21.51
N LYS A 283 -8.00 8.32 22.51
CA LYS A 283 -8.81 7.11 22.32
C LYS A 283 -9.90 7.40 21.29
N LEU A 284 -9.96 6.59 20.24
CA LEU A 284 -10.84 6.83 19.11
C LEU A 284 -11.40 5.53 18.57
N ARG A 285 -12.67 5.54 18.20
CA ARG A 285 -13.32 4.44 17.50
C ARG A 285 -14.09 4.97 16.31
N LEU A 286 -13.69 4.55 15.11
CA LEU A 286 -14.31 4.93 13.84
C LEU A 286 -14.95 3.71 13.19
N GLN A 287 -16.11 3.90 12.57
CA GLN A 287 -16.84 2.84 11.92
C GLN A 287 -17.12 3.23 10.46
N ARG A 288 -17.00 2.27 9.55
CA ARG A 288 -17.37 2.44 8.15
C ARG A 288 -18.17 1.26 7.67
N ARG A 289 -19.37 1.53 7.14
CA ARG A 289 -20.27 0.50 6.61
C ARG A 289 -19.95 0.18 5.16
N PHE A 290 -19.87 -1.10 4.85
CA PHE A 290 -19.78 -1.67 3.51
C PHE A 290 -21.03 -2.52 3.22
N ALA A 291 -21.25 -2.91 1.97
CA ALA A 291 -22.45 -3.66 1.58
C ALA A 291 -22.67 -4.98 2.36
N ASN A 292 -21.61 -5.64 2.80
CA ASN A 292 -21.69 -6.96 3.46
C ASN A 292 -21.08 -7.00 4.87
N PHE A 293 -20.39 -5.94 5.29
CA PHE A 293 -19.72 -5.87 6.59
C PHE A 293 -19.58 -4.43 7.06
N MET A 294 -19.30 -4.26 8.34
CA MET A 294 -18.87 -3.01 8.94
C MET A 294 -17.41 -3.14 9.37
N TYR A 295 -16.60 -2.21 8.95
CA TYR A 295 -15.22 -2.05 9.37
C TYR A 295 -15.14 -1.12 10.57
N VAL A 296 -14.39 -1.52 11.59
CA VAL A 296 -14.17 -0.73 12.80
C VAL A 296 -12.66 -0.54 13.00
N TRP A 297 -12.25 0.70 13.05
CA TRP A 297 -10.94 1.15 13.50
C TRP A 297 -11.04 1.53 14.97
N GLU A 298 -10.25 0.89 15.80
CA GLU A 298 -10.14 1.21 17.20
C GLU A 298 -8.72 1.62 17.55
N GLN A 299 -8.58 2.82 18.09
CA GLN A 299 -7.33 3.37 18.62
C GLN A 299 -7.45 3.40 20.13
N ALA A 300 -6.55 2.72 20.82
CA ALA A 300 -6.46 2.71 22.26
C ALA A 300 -5.93 4.06 22.80
N GLU A 301 -5.79 4.15 24.11
CA GLU A 301 -5.18 5.31 24.76
C GLU A 301 -3.76 5.55 24.23
N PHE A 302 -3.40 6.83 24.12
CA PHE A 302 -2.11 7.27 23.62
C PHE A 302 -1.14 7.52 24.76
N ASP A 303 0.00 6.85 24.77
CA ASP A 303 1.11 7.12 25.67
C ASP A 303 1.92 8.31 25.14
N ILE A 304 1.85 9.43 25.83
CA ILE A 304 2.51 10.67 25.42
C ILE A 304 4.05 10.61 25.56
N VAL A 305 4.57 9.77 26.46
CA VAL A 305 6.02 9.64 26.71
C VAL A 305 6.66 8.79 25.61
N GLU A 306 6.06 7.64 25.36
CA GLU A 306 6.54 6.69 24.33
C GLU A 306 6.01 7.04 22.93
N ARG A 307 5.01 7.95 22.86
CA ARG A 307 4.25 8.29 21.65
C ARG A 307 3.64 7.07 20.96
N LYS A 308 3.11 6.16 21.77
CA LYS A 308 2.59 4.86 21.28
C LYS A 308 1.09 4.74 21.53
N THR A 309 0.46 4.02 20.64
CA THR A 309 -0.93 3.57 20.79
C THR A 309 -1.10 2.20 20.16
N ARG A 310 -2.10 1.44 20.59
CA ARG A 310 -2.51 0.20 19.95
C ARG A 310 -3.66 0.49 18.99
N ILE A 311 -3.53 0.01 17.78
CA ILE A 311 -4.60 0.04 16.78
C ILE A 311 -5.15 -1.37 16.61
N SER A 312 -6.47 -1.51 16.62
CA SER A 312 -7.17 -2.76 16.36
C SER A 312 -8.20 -2.58 15.25
N LEU A 313 -8.23 -3.52 14.34
CA LEU A 313 -9.19 -3.54 13.23
C LEU A 313 -10.17 -4.69 13.45
N HIS A 314 -11.45 -4.39 13.37
CA HIS A 314 -12.52 -5.37 13.55
C HIS A 314 -13.45 -5.37 12.34
N PHE A 315 -14.04 -6.52 12.04
CA PHE A 315 -15.02 -6.67 10.96
C PHE A 315 -16.30 -7.30 11.50
N HIS A 316 -17.42 -6.63 11.33
CA HIS A 316 -18.73 -7.15 11.71
C HIS A 316 -19.46 -7.59 10.43
N LEU A 317 -19.60 -8.89 10.25
CA LEU A 317 -20.23 -9.51 9.09
C LEU A 317 -21.74 -9.51 9.25
N GLN A 318 -22.45 -8.68 8.48
CA GLN A 318 -23.90 -8.45 8.65
C GLN A 318 -24.73 -9.68 8.39
N LYS A 319 -24.45 -10.42 7.29
CA LYS A 319 -25.25 -11.61 6.90
C LYS A 319 -25.07 -12.79 7.85
N GLN A 320 -23.91 -12.92 8.46
CA GLN A 320 -23.55 -14.07 9.33
C GLN A 320 -23.69 -13.76 10.81
N GLN A 321 -24.02 -12.50 11.17
CA GLN A 321 -24.06 -11.97 12.54
C GLN A 321 -22.78 -12.28 13.34
N LYS A 322 -21.66 -12.44 12.66
CA LYS A 322 -20.36 -12.80 13.23
C LYS A 322 -19.44 -11.58 13.29
N LYS A 323 -18.67 -11.46 14.37
CA LYS A 323 -17.69 -10.39 14.57
C LYS A 323 -16.29 -10.98 14.56
N LEU A 324 -15.43 -10.50 13.67
CA LEU A 324 -14.00 -10.75 13.70
C LEU A 324 -13.37 -9.63 14.53
N ARG A 325 -13.23 -9.87 15.83
CA ARG A 325 -12.58 -8.94 16.75
C ARG A 325 -11.07 -9.07 16.61
N HIS A 326 -10.33 -7.95 16.67
CA HIS A 326 -8.88 -7.92 16.57
C HIS A 326 -8.31 -8.69 15.36
N ALA A 327 -9.03 -8.63 14.21
CA ALA A 327 -8.58 -9.29 12.98
C ALA A 327 -7.16 -8.87 12.58
N PHE A 328 -6.81 -7.63 12.90
CA PHE A 328 -5.44 -7.09 12.88
C PHE A 328 -5.24 -6.21 14.11
N SER A 329 -4.05 -6.28 14.70
CA SER A 329 -3.65 -5.45 15.82
C SER A 329 -2.21 -4.98 15.63
N TYR A 330 -1.98 -3.70 15.86
CA TYR A 330 -0.68 -3.07 15.68
C TYR A 330 -0.34 -2.23 16.92
N ASN A 331 0.89 -2.29 17.38
CA ASN A 331 1.43 -1.31 18.30
C ASN A 331 2.20 -0.28 17.48
N TRP A 332 1.72 0.94 17.43
CA TRP A 332 2.32 2.00 16.64
C TRP A 332 2.98 3.06 17.50
N ARG A 333 4.13 3.51 17.07
CA ARG A 333 4.71 4.79 17.48
C ARG A 333 4.29 5.85 16.47
N LEU A 334 3.65 6.92 16.94
CA LEU A 334 3.30 8.06 16.10
C LEU A 334 4.50 8.97 15.91
N TRP A 335 4.98 9.01 14.69
CA TRP A 335 6.08 9.86 14.26
C TRP A 335 5.55 11.23 13.83
N SER A 336 6.27 12.31 14.16
CA SER A 336 5.98 13.63 13.60
C SER A 336 6.65 13.81 12.22
N LEU A 337 6.10 14.70 11.40
CA LEU A 337 6.70 15.01 10.09
C LEU A 337 8.16 15.50 10.19
N PRO A 338 8.56 16.36 11.15
CA PRO A 338 9.93 16.73 11.36
C PRO A 338 10.85 15.54 11.69
N GLU A 339 10.45 14.64 12.59
CA GLU A 339 11.24 13.43 12.92
C GLU A 339 11.48 12.56 11.69
N ILE A 340 10.43 12.30 10.89
CA ILE A 340 10.56 11.52 9.64
C ILE A 340 11.53 12.22 8.67
N LYS A 341 11.40 13.54 8.49
CA LYS A 341 12.30 14.31 7.64
C LYS A 341 13.75 14.19 8.07
N ASP A 342 14.02 14.30 9.38
CA ASP A 342 15.37 14.23 9.92
C ASP A 342 15.95 12.81 9.77
N CYS A 343 15.14 11.76 10.00
CA CYS A 343 15.55 10.37 9.77
C CYS A 343 15.86 10.09 8.29
N LEU A 344 15.04 10.59 7.36
CA LEU A 344 15.29 10.45 5.92
C LEU A 344 16.55 11.19 5.47
N LYS A 345 16.80 12.39 6.00
CA LYS A 345 18.02 13.15 5.75
C LYS A 345 19.25 12.42 6.29
N GLU A 346 19.19 11.90 7.50
CA GLU A 346 20.26 11.10 8.11
C GLU A 346 20.53 9.82 7.33
N ALA A 347 19.50 9.20 6.76
CA ALA A 347 19.66 8.04 5.89
C ALA A 347 20.36 8.36 4.56
N GLY A 348 20.41 9.64 4.14
CA GLY A 348 21.13 10.12 2.96
C GLY A 348 20.24 10.59 1.80
N PHE A 349 18.93 10.74 1.96
CA PHE A 349 18.06 11.30 0.93
C PHE A 349 18.34 12.78 0.69
N LYS A 350 18.33 13.21 -0.57
CA LYS A 350 18.68 14.58 -0.99
C LYS A 350 17.62 15.59 -0.63
N SER A 351 16.35 15.26 -0.87
CA SER A 351 15.20 16.11 -0.54
C SER A 351 14.05 15.31 0.03
N VAL A 352 13.20 15.96 0.82
CA VAL A 352 11.99 15.38 1.42
C VAL A 352 10.85 16.36 1.21
N HIS A 353 9.74 15.89 0.71
CA HIS A 353 8.55 16.63 0.33
C HIS A 353 7.34 16.09 1.04
N PHE A 354 6.46 16.96 1.52
CA PHE A 354 5.25 16.61 2.23
C PHE A 354 4.03 16.95 1.38
N TRP A 355 3.17 15.97 1.16
CA TRP A 355 1.89 16.09 0.49
C TRP A 355 0.81 15.78 1.50
N LEU A 356 0.05 16.77 1.93
CA LEU A 356 -0.96 16.62 2.96
C LEU A 356 -2.37 16.80 2.39
N ARG A 357 -3.31 16.15 3.03
CA ARG A 357 -4.73 16.44 2.93
C ARG A 357 -5.34 16.47 4.32
N GLU A 358 -6.25 17.40 4.53
CA GLU A 358 -7.13 17.42 5.68
C GLU A 358 -8.13 16.27 5.58
N MET A 359 -8.39 15.62 6.72
CA MET A 359 -9.42 14.59 6.83
C MET A 359 -10.66 15.19 7.50
N PRO A 360 -11.85 14.63 7.23
CA PRO A 360 -13.07 15.07 7.93
C PRO A 360 -12.92 14.99 9.44
N ASP A 361 -13.49 15.96 10.14
CA ASP A 361 -13.47 16.03 11.59
C ASP A 361 -14.06 14.75 12.20
N THR A 362 -13.29 14.09 13.05
CA THR A 362 -13.67 12.82 13.69
C THR A 362 -14.83 12.98 14.67
N GLN A 363 -15.04 14.18 15.22
CA GLN A 363 -16.14 14.48 16.13
C GLN A 363 -17.48 14.61 15.39
N GLN A 364 -17.48 15.21 14.20
CA GLN A 364 -18.67 15.34 13.37
C GLN A 364 -19.11 13.98 12.81
N ASN A 365 -18.18 13.08 12.55
CA ASN A 365 -18.45 11.74 12.01
C ASN A 365 -19.04 10.76 13.04
N LYS A 366 -19.03 11.08 14.34
CA LYS A 366 -19.72 10.27 15.36
C LYS A 366 -21.25 10.37 15.26
N SER A 367 -21.78 11.43 14.66
CA SER A 367 -23.22 11.69 14.55
C SER A 367 -23.81 11.33 13.18
N THR A 368 -22.99 11.05 12.17
CA THR A 368 -23.45 10.65 10.85
C THR A 368 -23.11 9.18 10.61
N GLU A 369 -24.14 8.36 10.43
CA GLU A 369 -23.97 6.97 9.98
C GLU A 369 -23.27 6.93 8.61
N GLY A 370 -22.00 6.62 8.64
CA GLY A 370 -21.16 6.45 7.47
C GLY A 370 -20.18 7.62 7.24
N PHE A 371 -18.93 7.27 7.02
CA PHE A 371 -18.01 8.19 6.32
C PHE A 371 -18.71 8.61 5.03
N GLY A 372 -19.20 9.84 4.99
CA GLY A 372 -19.73 10.43 3.76
C GLY A 372 -18.72 10.18 2.65
N VAL A 373 -19.23 10.02 1.43
CA VAL A 373 -18.41 9.96 0.21
C VAL A 373 -17.31 11.01 0.39
N ALA A 374 -16.07 10.56 0.56
CA ALA A 374 -14.96 11.47 0.76
C ALA A 374 -15.02 12.44 -0.41
N GLN A 375 -15.30 13.72 -0.14
CA GLN A 375 -15.07 14.75 -1.13
C GLN A 375 -13.68 14.48 -1.67
N ASP A 376 -13.50 14.60 -2.96
CA ASP A 376 -12.26 14.32 -3.69
C ASP A 376 -11.16 15.30 -3.25
N VAL A 377 -10.80 15.24 -1.96
CA VAL A 377 -9.81 16.12 -1.31
C VAL A 377 -8.45 15.61 -1.74
N LYS A 378 -7.84 16.34 -2.65
CA LYS A 378 -6.54 16.02 -3.22
C LYS A 378 -5.42 16.33 -2.23
N TYR A 379 -4.39 15.48 -2.23
CA TYR A 379 -3.14 15.82 -1.56
C TYR A 379 -2.46 16.99 -2.25
N GLU A 380 -2.00 17.97 -1.47
CA GLU A 380 -1.25 19.13 -1.95
C GLU A 380 0.14 19.19 -1.31
N GLU A 381 1.15 19.58 -2.10
CA GLU A 381 2.49 19.79 -1.57
C GLU A 381 2.51 21.04 -0.69
N VAL A 382 2.96 20.86 0.57
CA VAL A 382 2.95 21.94 1.55
C VAL A 382 4.33 22.19 2.14
N LYS A 383 4.60 23.46 2.48
CA LYS A 383 5.77 23.90 3.26
C LYS A 383 5.41 24.17 4.72
N SER A 384 4.15 24.47 4.98
CA SER A 384 3.59 24.66 6.31
C SER A 384 2.14 24.15 6.31
N PHE A 385 1.70 23.61 7.43
CA PHE A 385 0.34 23.10 7.61
C PHE A 385 -0.08 23.40 9.06
N GLN A 386 -1.26 23.95 9.22
CA GLN A 386 -1.78 24.24 10.57
C GLN A 386 -2.33 22.95 11.20
N GLN A 387 -2.33 22.90 12.54
CA GLN A 387 -2.89 21.78 13.28
C GLN A 387 -4.37 21.62 12.93
N GLN A 388 -4.75 20.40 12.57
CA GLN A 388 -6.12 19.97 12.27
C GLN A 388 -6.51 18.84 13.21
N ASP A 389 -7.79 18.49 13.25
CA ASP A 389 -8.28 17.33 13.99
C ASP A 389 -7.70 16.03 13.43
N ALA A 390 -7.75 15.85 12.13
CA ALA A 390 -7.16 14.72 11.44
C ALA A 390 -6.57 15.11 10.08
N TRP A 391 -5.43 14.52 9.74
CA TRP A 391 -4.79 14.69 8.44
C TRP A 391 -4.05 13.42 8.01
N ASN A 392 -3.94 13.23 6.71
CA ASN A 392 -3.08 12.23 6.10
C ASN A 392 -1.99 12.90 5.25
N ALA A 393 -0.82 12.26 5.19
CA ALA A 393 0.30 12.73 4.40
C ALA A 393 0.91 11.60 3.56
N TYR A 394 1.33 11.93 2.33
CA TYR A 394 2.42 11.23 1.68
C TYR A 394 3.72 11.99 1.92
N ILE A 395 4.76 11.25 2.26
CA ILE A 395 6.12 11.76 2.45
C ILE A 395 6.96 11.19 1.33
N VAL A 396 7.51 12.06 0.48
CA VAL A 396 8.29 11.69 -0.69
C VAL A 396 9.75 12.07 -0.45
N ALA A 397 10.64 11.07 -0.44
CA ALA A 397 12.08 11.28 -0.30
C ALA A 397 12.79 10.93 -1.62
N VAL A 398 13.65 11.83 -2.09
CA VAL A 398 14.36 11.71 -3.37
C VAL A 398 15.78 11.22 -3.13
N ALA A 399 16.20 10.18 -3.86
CA ALA A 399 17.54 9.57 -3.77
C ALA A 399 18.63 10.41 -4.42
#